data_1c2a24e3264aaaaa19207f00559ec787
#
_entry.id   1c2a24e3264aaaaa19207f00559ec787
#
_cell.length_a   1.000
_cell.length_b   1.000
_cell.length_c   1.000
_cell.angle_alpha   90.00
_cell.angle_beta   90.00
_cell.angle_gamma   90.00
#
_symmetry.space_group_name_H-M   'P 1'
#
loop_
_entity.id
_entity.type
_entity.pdbx_description
1 polymer ?
#
loop_
_entity_poly.entity_id
_entity_poly.type
_entity_poly.pdbx_seq_one_letter_code
_entity_poly.pdbx_strand_id
1 'polypeptide(L)'
;GADWLHVDVMDGHFVPNLTVGPDFTRAVAAPFHAAGGLVDVHLMVSRPGEMIPLFAPMADAVTVHVEADPHPHRLLGAIREAGCRAGLALNPGTPVEHVAELAGELDYVNVLAVDPGFAGQSFITTTPARIARLRALLPDRVVIEVDGGIGRATLPGARAAGAAMFVSASSIFGAPDPVAA
;
A
#
# COMPACT_ATOMS: atom_id res chain seq x y z
N GLY A 1 11.31 14.78 -5.63
CA GLY A 1 10.35 13.92 -6.18
C GLY A 1 9.90 12.79 -5.25
N ALA A 2 9.15 11.86 -5.79
CA ALA A 2 8.72 10.68 -5.06
C ALA A 2 9.87 9.65 -4.97
N ASP A 3 9.96 8.97 -3.83
CA ASP A 3 10.94 7.88 -3.62
C ASP A 3 10.39 6.54 -4.14
N TRP A 4 9.04 6.39 -4.12
CA TRP A 4 8.32 5.20 -4.51
C TRP A 4 7.25 5.51 -5.56
N LEU A 5 7.09 4.59 -6.51
CA LEU A 5 5.93 4.52 -7.39
C LEU A 5 4.95 3.49 -6.79
N HIS A 6 3.79 3.94 -6.36
CA HIS A 6 2.72 3.07 -5.88
C HIS A 6 1.77 2.73 -7.03
N VAL A 7 1.51 1.43 -7.24
CA VAL A 7 0.67 0.94 -8.34
C VAL A 7 -0.51 0.16 -7.78
N ASP A 8 -1.70 0.76 -7.87
CA ASP A 8 -2.96 0.14 -7.45
C ASP A 8 -3.50 -0.83 -8.49
N VAL A 9 -3.44 -2.13 -8.21
CA VAL A 9 -3.97 -3.21 -9.05
C VAL A 9 -5.31 -3.67 -8.52
N MET A 10 -6.35 -3.53 -9.33
CA MET A 10 -7.74 -3.85 -8.97
C MET A 10 -8.35 -4.80 -9.98
N ASP A 11 -9.09 -5.82 -9.52
CA ASP A 11 -9.65 -6.89 -10.35
C ASP A 11 -11.15 -6.80 -10.62
N GLY A 12 -11.83 -5.77 -10.08
CA GLY A 12 -13.28 -5.62 -10.21
C GLY A 12 -14.10 -6.57 -9.33
N HIS A 13 -13.45 -7.35 -8.46
CA HIS A 13 -14.09 -8.30 -7.56
C HIS A 13 -13.82 -7.96 -6.09
N PHE A 14 -12.56 -7.81 -5.70
CA PHE A 14 -12.20 -7.39 -4.35
C PHE A 14 -12.66 -5.95 -4.07
N VAL A 15 -12.51 -5.08 -5.07
CA VAL A 15 -13.06 -3.71 -5.08
C VAL A 15 -13.88 -3.49 -6.36
N PRO A 16 -14.88 -2.58 -6.36
CA PRO A 16 -15.76 -2.36 -7.52
C PRO A 16 -15.12 -1.46 -8.60
N ASN A 17 -13.85 -1.70 -8.90
CA ASN A 17 -13.08 -0.99 -9.91
C ASN A 17 -12.06 -1.93 -10.56
N LEU A 18 -11.69 -1.64 -11.80
CA LEU A 18 -10.69 -2.37 -12.58
C LEU A 18 -9.62 -1.37 -13.01
N THR A 19 -8.34 -1.70 -12.78
CA THR A 19 -7.24 -0.79 -13.12
C THR A 19 -6.25 -1.41 -14.10
N VAL A 20 -5.04 -1.71 -13.67
CA VAL A 20 -3.90 -2.03 -14.54
C VAL A 20 -3.45 -3.47 -14.37
N GLY A 21 -2.84 -4.01 -15.41
CA GLY A 21 -2.22 -5.33 -15.43
C GLY A 21 -0.68 -5.27 -15.43
N PRO A 22 -0.02 -6.45 -15.51
CA PRO A 22 1.43 -6.56 -15.42
C PRO A 22 2.19 -5.79 -16.53
N ASP A 23 1.66 -5.72 -17.75
CA ASP A 23 2.35 -5.03 -18.84
C ASP A 23 2.39 -3.51 -18.66
N PHE A 24 1.29 -2.92 -18.16
CA PHE A 24 1.28 -1.52 -17.78
C PHE A 24 2.24 -1.25 -16.62
N THR A 25 2.18 -2.07 -15.56
CA THR A 25 3.06 -1.95 -14.40
C THR A 25 4.53 -2.01 -14.82
N ARG A 26 4.91 -2.94 -15.70
CA ARG A 26 6.27 -3.03 -16.25
C ARG A 26 6.68 -1.77 -17.01
N ALA A 27 5.77 -1.21 -17.80
CA ALA A 27 6.04 -0.03 -18.60
C ALA A 27 6.31 1.23 -17.76
N VAL A 28 5.67 1.37 -16.59
CA VAL A 28 5.89 2.50 -15.68
C VAL A 28 7.03 2.23 -14.69
N ALA A 29 7.24 0.99 -14.29
CA ALA A 29 8.31 0.59 -13.38
C ALA A 29 9.70 0.78 -13.98
N ALA A 30 9.90 0.40 -15.24
CA ALA A 30 11.21 0.45 -15.90
C ALA A 30 11.86 1.85 -15.89
N PRO A 31 11.18 2.93 -16.32
CA PRO A 31 11.76 4.27 -16.26
C PRO A 31 11.94 4.78 -14.82
N PHE A 32 11.08 4.36 -13.87
CA PHE A 32 11.17 4.77 -12.49
C PHE A 32 12.38 4.12 -11.78
N HIS A 33 12.63 2.83 -12.02
CA HIS A 33 13.84 2.13 -11.58
C HIS A 33 15.11 2.74 -12.22
N ALA A 34 15.06 3.10 -13.51
CA ALA A 34 16.19 3.74 -14.17
C ALA A 34 16.53 5.13 -13.56
N ALA A 35 15.57 5.78 -12.93
CA ALA A 35 15.75 7.02 -12.19
C ALA A 35 16.17 6.79 -10.71
N GLY A 36 16.35 5.54 -10.28
CA GLY A 36 16.73 5.17 -8.91
C GLY A 36 15.57 5.09 -7.92
N GLY A 37 14.33 5.13 -8.39
CA GLY A 37 13.14 4.95 -7.55
C GLY A 37 12.80 3.49 -7.30
N LEU A 38 11.91 3.23 -6.37
CA LEU A 38 11.39 1.91 -6.00
C LEU A 38 9.91 1.77 -6.38
N VAL A 39 9.47 0.54 -6.61
CA VAL A 39 8.09 0.25 -7.04
C VAL A 39 7.38 -0.60 -6.00
N ASP A 40 6.26 -0.09 -5.48
CA ASP A 40 5.32 -0.82 -4.63
C ASP A 40 4.07 -1.18 -5.42
N VAL A 41 3.70 -2.45 -5.43
CA VAL A 41 2.49 -2.95 -6.08
C VAL A 41 1.46 -3.33 -5.03
N HIS A 42 0.36 -2.58 -4.99
CA HIS A 42 -0.75 -2.82 -4.07
C HIS A 42 -1.83 -3.65 -4.77
N LEU A 43 -1.98 -4.91 -4.34
CA LEU A 43 -2.91 -5.88 -4.91
C LEU A 43 -4.27 -5.85 -4.19
N MET A 44 -5.19 -5.08 -4.72
CA MET A 44 -6.61 -5.07 -4.33
C MET A 44 -7.38 -6.09 -5.18
N VAL A 45 -7.09 -7.38 -4.98
CA VAL A 45 -7.58 -8.48 -5.81
C VAL A 45 -8.06 -9.65 -4.97
N SER A 46 -9.03 -10.41 -5.50
CA SER A 46 -9.65 -11.55 -4.79
C SER A 46 -8.75 -12.77 -4.64
N ARG A 47 -7.69 -12.89 -5.48
CA ARG A 47 -6.75 -14.02 -5.47
C ARG A 47 -5.31 -13.53 -5.53
N PRO A 48 -4.82 -12.88 -4.46
CA PRO A 48 -3.49 -12.28 -4.47
C PRO A 48 -2.37 -13.30 -4.71
N GLY A 49 -2.51 -14.54 -4.23
CA GLY A 49 -1.51 -15.59 -4.44
C GLY A 49 -1.25 -15.92 -5.93
N GLU A 50 -2.26 -15.79 -6.79
CA GLU A 50 -2.13 -15.98 -8.23
C GLU A 50 -1.47 -14.76 -8.91
N MET A 51 -1.58 -13.56 -8.30
CA MET A 51 -1.08 -12.31 -8.85
C MET A 51 0.37 -12.02 -8.45
N ILE A 52 0.80 -12.40 -7.25
CA ILE A 52 2.18 -12.17 -6.78
C ILE A 52 3.23 -12.53 -7.84
N PRO A 53 3.26 -13.74 -8.44
CA PRO A 53 4.29 -14.10 -9.41
C PRO A 53 4.24 -13.29 -10.71
N LEU A 54 3.12 -12.66 -11.03
CA LEU A 54 2.96 -11.83 -12.22
C LEU A 54 3.52 -10.41 -12.02
N PHE A 55 3.46 -9.88 -10.80
CA PHE A 55 3.86 -8.50 -10.49
C PHE A 55 5.22 -8.40 -9.79
N ALA A 56 5.61 -9.38 -9.00
CA ALA A 56 6.89 -9.39 -8.28
C ALA A 56 8.13 -9.12 -9.16
N PRO A 57 8.22 -9.61 -10.42
CA PRO A 57 9.39 -9.33 -11.26
C PRO A 57 9.65 -7.86 -11.60
N MET A 58 8.69 -6.97 -11.32
CA MET A 58 8.82 -5.53 -11.59
C MET A 58 8.60 -4.67 -10.34
N ALA A 59 8.49 -5.31 -9.17
CA ALA A 59 8.22 -4.65 -7.90
C ALA A 59 9.37 -4.83 -6.90
N ASP A 60 9.63 -3.82 -6.09
CA ASP A 60 10.52 -3.90 -4.91
C ASP A 60 9.72 -4.27 -3.65
N ALA A 61 8.43 -4.00 -3.67
CA ALA A 61 7.48 -4.32 -2.63
C ALA A 61 6.14 -4.77 -3.21
N VAL A 62 5.46 -5.68 -2.52
CA VAL A 62 4.10 -6.12 -2.87
C VAL A 62 3.25 -6.08 -1.61
N THR A 63 2.12 -5.38 -1.70
CA THR A 63 1.10 -5.29 -0.65
C THR A 63 -0.12 -6.14 -1.02
N VAL A 64 -0.56 -6.98 -0.08
CA VAL A 64 -1.82 -7.73 -0.19
C VAL A 64 -2.75 -7.38 0.95
N HIS A 65 -4.05 -7.50 0.76
CA HIS A 65 -5.02 -7.26 1.81
C HIS A 65 -5.18 -8.46 2.74
N VAL A 66 -5.25 -8.21 4.05
CA VAL A 66 -5.52 -9.26 5.06
C VAL A 66 -6.89 -9.90 4.82
N GLU A 67 -7.82 -9.16 4.23
CA GLU A 67 -9.18 -9.60 3.93
C GLU A 67 -9.28 -10.46 2.66
N ALA A 68 -8.24 -10.48 1.82
CA ALA A 68 -8.28 -11.13 0.51
C ALA A 68 -8.04 -12.66 0.56
N ASP A 69 -7.41 -13.17 1.62
CA ASP A 69 -7.09 -14.59 1.76
C ASP A 69 -7.12 -15.01 3.24
N PRO A 70 -7.69 -16.18 3.58
CA PRO A 70 -7.69 -16.71 4.96
C PRO A 70 -6.29 -17.09 5.47
N HIS A 71 -5.27 -17.09 4.60
CA HIS A 71 -3.90 -17.50 4.93
C HIS A 71 -2.86 -16.40 4.60
N PRO A 72 -2.98 -15.18 5.18
CA PRO A 72 -2.08 -14.07 4.86
C PRO A 72 -0.60 -14.38 5.14
N HIS A 73 -0.28 -15.18 6.14
CA HIS A 73 1.08 -15.64 6.42
C HIS A 73 1.73 -16.32 5.18
N ARG A 74 1.00 -17.17 4.49
CA ARG A 74 1.48 -17.82 3.25
C ARG A 74 1.75 -16.82 2.14
N LEU A 75 0.90 -15.80 2.00
CA LEU A 75 1.07 -14.75 1.00
C LEU A 75 2.34 -13.93 1.26
N LEU A 76 2.56 -13.54 2.52
CA LEU A 76 3.78 -12.81 2.91
C LEU A 76 5.04 -13.63 2.62
N GLY A 77 5.02 -14.95 2.90
CA GLY A 77 6.08 -15.86 2.53
C GLY A 77 6.35 -15.87 1.02
N ALA A 78 5.30 -15.99 0.20
CA ALA A 78 5.42 -16.00 -1.25
C ALA A 78 5.98 -14.68 -1.81
N ILE A 79 5.61 -13.53 -1.24
CA ILE A 79 6.16 -12.23 -1.61
C ILE A 79 7.67 -12.17 -1.32
N ARG A 80 8.09 -12.62 -0.14
CA ARG A 80 9.50 -12.64 0.27
C ARG A 80 10.34 -13.63 -0.56
N GLU A 81 9.79 -14.82 -0.86
CA GLU A 81 10.42 -15.80 -1.76
C GLU A 81 10.60 -15.25 -3.18
N ALA A 82 9.70 -14.37 -3.62
CA ALA A 82 9.82 -13.66 -4.90
C ALA A 82 10.85 -12.50 -4.87
N GLY A 83 11.48 -12.23 -3.71
CA GLY A 83 12.51 -11.19 -3.55
C GLY A 83 11.97 -9.80 -3.24
N CYS A 84 10.67 -9.65 -2.98
CA CYS A 84 10.03 -8.37 -2.67
C CYS A 84 9.89 -8.16 -1.15
N ARG A 85 9.80 -6.89 -0.74
CA ARG A 85 9.35 -6.53 0.61
C ARG A 85 7.88 -6.88 0.76
N ALA A 86 7.53 -7.48 1.90
CA ALA A 86 6.17 -7.97 2.15
C ALA A 86 5.33 -6.93 2.91
N GLY A 87 4.29 -6.43 2.25
CA GLY A 87 3.30 -5.50 2.80
C GLY A 87 1.96 -6.16 3.07
N LEU A 88 1.27 -5.71 4.12
CA LEU A 88 -0.10 -6.12 4.42
C LEU A 88 -0.99 -4.88 4.58
N ALA A 89 -2.06 -4.82 3.77
CA ALA A 89 -3.03 -3.74 3.82
C ALA A 89 -4.21 -4.09 4.73
N LEU A 90 -4.76 -3.06 5.39
CA LEU A 90 -5.93 -3.13 6.25
C LEU A 90 -6.99 -2.14 5.78
N ASN A 91 -8.18 -2.63 5.44
CA ASN A 91 -9.35 -1.79 5.16
C ASN A 91 -9.76 -0.95 6.39
N PRO A 92 -10.48 0.16 6.21
CA PRO A 92 -10.89 1.03 7.31
C PRO A 92 -11.66 0.32 8.43
N GLY A 93 -12.49 -0.68 8.09
CA GLY A 93 -13.28 -1.47 9.05
C GLY A 93 -12.52 -2.62 9.72
N THR A 94 -11.32 -2.95 9.26
CA THR A 94 -10.56 -4.09 9.78
C THR A 94 -9.79 -3.72 11.05
N PRO A 95 -9.91 -4.50 12.14
CA PRO A 95 -9.14 -4.29 13.35
C PRO A 95 -7.63 -4.35 13.10
N VAL A 96 -6.89 -3.41 13.67
CA VAL A 96 -5.42 -3.35 13.49
C VAL A 96 -4.71 -4.53 14.15
N GLU A 97 -5.34 -5.20 15.08
CA GLU A 97 -4.84 -6.37 15.79
C GLU A 97 -4.64 -7.59 14.86
N HIS A 98 -5.25 -7.62 13.68
CA HIS A 98 -5.08 -8.70 12.70
C HIS A 98 -3.63 -8.86 12.20
N VAL A 99 -2.78 -7.84 12.37
CA VAL A 99 -1.37 -7.93 11.96
C VAL A 99 -0.45 -8.45 13.08
N ALA A 100 -0.93 -8.55 14.33
CA ALA A 100 -0.07 -8.80 15.48
C ALA A 100 0.74 -10.10 15.37
N GLU A 101 0.07 -11.20 15.01
CA GLU A 101 0.72 -12.50 14.85
C GLU A 101 1.59 -12.60 13.57
N LEU A 102 1.44 -11.63 12.65
CA LEU A 102 2.18 -11.57 11.39
C LEU A 102 3.36 -10.60 11.43
N ALA A 103 3.54 -9.86 12.55
CA ALA A 103 4.55 -8.81 12.67
C ALA A 103 5.98 -9.28 12.38
N GLY A 104 6.28 -10.57 12.59
CA GLY A 104 7.55 -11.21 12.26
C GLY A 104 7.86 -11.23 10.76
N GLU A 105 6.84 -11.34 9.93
CA GLU A 105 6.92 -11.51 8.48
C GLU A 105 6.74 -10.20 7.69
N LEU A 106 6.36 -9.11 8.36
CA LEU A 106 6.06 -7.83 7.73
C LEU A 106 7.29 -6.94 7.61
N ASP A 107 7.47 -6.35 6.44
CA ASP A 107 8.34 -5.20 6.22
C ASP A 107 7.58 -3.88 6.41
N TYR A 108 6.30 -3.85 6.04
CA TYR A 108 5.42 -2.69 6.26
C TYR A 108 3.93 -3.09 6.35
N VAL A 109 3.14 -2.17 6.91
CA VAL A 109 1.67 -2.28 6.96
C VAL A 109 1.07 -1.04 6.30
N ASN A 110 0.21 -1.24 5.31
CA ASN A 110 -0.54 -0.19 4.65
C ASN A 110 -1.90 0.01 5.32
N VAL A 111 -2.11 1.19 5.89
CA VAL A 111 -3.39 1.58 6.53
C VAL A 111 -4.22 2.37 5.53
N LEU A 112 -5.31 1.76 5.06
CA LEU A 112 -6.25 2.49 4.20
C LEU A 112 -6.97 3.56 5.02
N ALA A 113 -6.86 4.80 4.54
CA ALA A 113 -7.51 5.99 5.11
C ALA A 113 -8.76 6.42 4.31
N VAL A 114 -9.15 5.60 3.35
CA VAL A 114 -10.37 5.67 2.54
C VAL A 114 -10.84 4.24 2.28
N ASP A 115 -12.07 4.06 1.80
CA ASP A 115 -12.47 2.74 1.27
C ASP A 115 -11.73 2.46 -0.03
N PRO A 116 -11.10 1.28 -0.20
CA PRO A 116 -10.33 0.97 -1.40
C PRO A 116 -11.21 0.92 -2.65
N GLY A 117 -10.61 1.27 -3.82
CA GLY A 117 -11.26 1.17 -5.11
C GLY A 117 -11.34 2.47 -5.92
N PHE A 118 -11.41 3.64 -5.30
CA PHE A 118 -11.52 4.91 -6.03
C PHE A 118 -10.66 6.00 -5.41
N ALA A 119 -9.99 6.78 -6.25
CA ALA A 119 -9.25 7.96 -5.83
C ALA A 119 -10.17 9.14 -5.50
N GLY A 120 -9.64 10.16 -4.82
CA GLY A 120 -10.34 11.42 -4.56
C GLY A 120 -11.34 11.40 -3.39
N GLN A 121 -11.35 10.34 -2.59
CA GLN A 121 -12.17 10.24 -1.38
C GLN A 121 -11.61 11.10 -0.23
N SER A 122 -12.50 11.47 0.69
CA SER A 122 -12.11 12.19 1.90
C SER A 122 -11.39 11.28 2.89
N PHE A 123 -10.30 11.78 3.44
CA PHE A 123 -9.53 11.11 4.49
C PHE A 123 -10.39 10.77 5.73
N ILE A 124 -10.36 9.53 6.17
CA ILE A 124 -11.08 9.06 7.36
C ILE A 124 -10.39 9.62 8.62
N THR A 125 -11.08 10.47 9.36
CA THR A 125 -10.52 11.24 10.48
C THR A 125 -10.02 10.38 11.66
N THR A 126 -10.47 9.13 11.77
CA THR A 126 -10.01 8.18 12.80
C THR A 126 -8.68 7.48 12.44
N THR A 127 -8.18 7.64 11.21
CA THR A 127 -6.93 6.99 10.74
C THR A 127 -5.71 7.27 11.63
N PRO A 128 -5.45 8.51 12.11
CA PRO A 128 -4.30 8.74 12.99
C PRO A 128 -4.35 7.89 14.29
N ALA A 129 -5.53 7.70 14.87
CA ALA A 129 -5.67 6.84 16.06
C ALA A 129 -5.41 5.35 15.73
N ARG A 130 -5.80 4.89 14.52
CA ARG A 130 -5.46 3.54 14.04
C ARG A 130 -3.95 3.37 13.83
N ILE A 131 -3.29 4.35 13.23
CA ILE A 131 -1.83 4.37 13.03
C ILE A 131 -1.11 4.29 14.38
N ALA A 132 -1.51 5.09 15.37
CA ALA A 132 -0.91 5.08 16.71
C ALA A 132 -1.06 3.71 17.40
N ARG A 133 -2.22 3.05 17.26
CA ARG A 133 -2.43 1.68 17.77
C ARG A 133 -1.52 0.67 17.06
N LEU A 134 -1.40 0.74 15.74
CA LEU A 134 -0.48 -0.10 14.97
C LEU A 134 0.97 0.10 15.41
N ARG A 135 1.40 1.37 15.59
CA ARG A 135 2.77 1.64 16.04
C ARG A 135 3.07 1.01 17.40
N ALA A 136 2.08 0.96 18.30
CA ALA A 136 2.22 0.32 19.60
C ALA A 136 2.27 -1.23 19.53
N LEU A 137 1.70 -1.83 18.47
CA LEU A 137 1.65 -3.28 18.27
C LEU A 137 2.86 -3.82 17.50
N LEU A 138 3.41 -3.00 16.59
CA LEU A 138 4.43 -3.46 15.64
C LEU A 138 5.86 -3.16 16.14
N PRO A 139 6.84 -4.01 15.83
CA PRO A 139 8.25 -3.68 16.01
C PRO A 139 8.65 -2.42 15.21
N ASP A 140 9.63 -1.65 15.70
CA ASP A 140 10.09 -0.41 15.06
C ASP A 140 10.56 -0.60 13.61
N ARG A 141 11.08 -1.79 13.27
CA ARG A 141 11.52 -2.13 11.91
C ARG A 141 10.39 -2.19 10.89
N VAL A 142 9.14 -2.43 11.34
CA VAL A 142 7.98 -2.49 10.44
C VAL A 142 7.51 -1.07 10.17
N VAL A 143 7.55 -0.67 8.90
CA VAL A 143 7.11 0.64 8.46
C VAL A 143 5.58 0.72 8.44
N ILE A 144 5.01 1.84 8.81
CA ILE A 144 3.59 2.11 8.61
C ILE A 144 3.43 3.03 7.42
N GLU A 145 2.78 2.51 6.40
CA GLU A 145 2.31 3.25 5.24
C GLU A 145 0.86 3.70 5.46
N VAL A 146 0.49 4.83 4.88
CA VAL A 146 -0.89 5.29 4.87
C VAL A 146 -1.29 5.67 3.44
N ASP A 147 -2.44 5.15 3.01
CA ASP A 147 -2.97 5.33 1.68
C ASP A 147 -4.41 5.85 1.72
N GLY A 148 -4.68 6.85 0.88
CA GLY A 148 -5.99 7.47 0.71
C GLY A 148 -6.12 8.84 1.38
N GLY A 149 -6.50 9.85 0.59
CA GLY A 149 -6.77 11.20 1.07
C GLY A 149 -5.57 11.95 1.66
N ILE A 150 -4.35 11.50 1.34
CA ILE A 150 -3.11 12.14 1.81
C ILE A 150 -2.82 13.40 0.99
N GLY A 151 -2.60 14.48 1.73
CA GLY A 151 -2.25 15.78 1.21
C GLY A 151 -1.72 16.68 2.32
N ARG A 152 -1.47 17.97 2.00
CA ARG A 152 -0.85 18.95 2.94
C ARG A 152 -1.59 19.06 4.28
N ALA A 153 -2.92 18.86 4.30
CA ALA A 153 -3.73 18.97 5.51
C ALA A 153 -3.69 17.70 6.39
N THR A 154 -3.57 16.51 5.79
CA THR A 154 -3.72 15.21 6.48
C THR A 154 -2.39 14.55 6.82
N LEU A 155 -1.36 14.76 5.99
CA LEU A 155 -0.02 14.19 6.17
C LEU A 155 0.59 14.50 7.56
N PRO A 156 0.56 15.74 8.11
CA PRO A 156 1.17 16.01 9.41
C PRO A 156 0.57 15.17 10.54
N GLY A 157 -0.74 14.96 10.53
CA GLY A 157 -1.44 14.14 11.54
C GLY A 157 -1.09 12.66 11.43
N ALA A 158 -1.03 12.12 10.20
CA ALA A 158 -0.64 10.74 9.96
C ALA A 158 0.82 10.48 10.38
N ARG A 159 1.73 11.41 10.03
CA ARG A 159 3.14 11.35 10.42
C ARG A 159 3.33 11.41 11.94
N ALA A 160 2.66 12.33 12.63
CA ALA A 160 2.72 12.46 14.08
C ALA A 160 2.20 11.20 14.79
N ALA A 161 1.28 10.46 14.17
CA ALA A 161 0.77 9.19 14.68
C ALA A 161 1.72 8.01 14.46
N GLY A 162 2.79 8.14 13.66
CA GLY A 162 3.80 7.12 13.45
C GLY A 162 3.89 6.54 12.04
N ALA A 163 3.16 7.09 11.06
CA ALA A 163 3.34 6.71 9.66
C ALA A 163 4.66 7.30 9.10
N ALA A 164 5.34 6.54 8.24
CA ALA A 164 6.60 6.92 7.60
C ALA A 164 6.58 6.80 6.07
N MET A 165 5.59 6.08 5.49
CA MET A 165 5.31 6.07 4.05
C MET A 165 3.93 6.68 3.79
N PHE A 166 3.80 7.42 2.68
CA PHE A 166 2.59 8.18 2.36
C PHE A 166 2.25 8.05 0.89
N VAL A 167 1.11 7.45 0.59
CA VAL A 167 0.60 7.35 -0.78
C VAL A 167 -0.24 8.58 -1.08
N SER A 168 0.12 9.31 -2.13
CA SER A 168 -0.57 10.51 -2.56
C SER A 168 -0.73 10.53 -4.07
N ALA A 169 -1.97 10.60 -4.55
CA ALA A 169 -2.30 10.62 -5.97
C ALA A 169 -2.93 11.95 -6.37
N SER A 170 -4.17 12.20 -5.97
CA SER A 170 -4.94 13.37 -6.43
C SER A 170 -4.34 14.71 -6.00
N SER A 171 -3.66 14.79 -4.85
CA SER A 171 -3.01 16.01 -4.41
C SER A 171 -1.72 16.34 -5.18
N ILE A 172 -1.12 15.34 -5.87
CA ILE A 172 0.03 15.52 -6.75
C ILE A 172 -0.45 15.68 -8.20
N PHE A 173 -1.10 14.65 -8.76
CA PHE A 173 -1.48 14.61 -10.18
C PHE A 173 -2.63 15.54 -10.53
N GLY A 174 -3.45 15.96 -9.55
CA GLY A 174 -4.48 16.98 -9.72
C GLY A 174 -3.97 18.42 -9.55
N ALA A 175 -2.72 18.63 -9.18
CA ALA A 175 -2.13 19.96 -9.05
C ALA A 175 -1.85 20.58 -10.44
N PRO A 176 -1.90 21.92 -10.57
CA PRO A 176 -1.52 22.61 -11.82
C PRO A 176 -0.08 22.33 -12.25
N ASP A 177 0.81 22.10 -11.30
CA ASP A 177 2.19 21.66 -11.51
C ASP A 177 2.48 20.47 -10.58
N PRO A 178 2.37 19.23 -11.09
CA PRO A 178 2.64 18.02 -10.31
C PRO A 178 4.10 17.89 -9.82
N VAL A 179 5.05 18.56 -10.48
CA VAL A 179 6.47 18.54 -10.11
C VAL A 179 6.75 19.43 -8.90
N ALA A 180 5.98 20.51 -8.76
CA ALA A 180 6.08 21.45 -7.64
C ALA A 180 5.15 21.10 -6.45
N ALA A 181 4.24 20.12 -6.64
CA ALA A 181 3.29 19.71 -5.62
C ALA A 181 3.94 18.80 -4.57
#